data_2f1f7eaed86eaf7c94dd4b0c4dae884c
#
_entry.id   2f1f7eaed86eaf7c94dd4b0c4dae884c
#
_cell.length_a   1.000
_cell.length_b   1.000
_cell.length_c   1.000
_cell.angle_alpha   90.00
_cell.angle_beta   90.00
_cell.angle_gamma   90.00
#
_symmetry.space_group_name_H-M   'P 1'
#
loop_
_entity.id
_entity.type
_entity.pdbx_description
1 polymer ?
#
loop_
_entity_poly.entity_id
_entity_poly.type
_entity_poly.pdbx_seq_one_letter_code
_entity_poly.pdbx_strand_id
1 'polypeptide(L)'
;MLATRFAEVVLPHLGDALSLARWLTVNQADAEDVVQEACLKAYAGIAGFAGGNPRAWLLTIVRNASYTWMARNRPRSVVAVGDLADLDDVSPPPDNDADSPEAALIAKANSAAVEAAIARLPQAFRETVVLRDINGLSYREIAAMLGVPQGTVMSRLARARGLLMTELGGRHEPA
;
A
#
# COMPACT_ATOMS: atom_id res chain seq x y z
N MET A 1 3.83 29.39 12.13
CA MET A 1 4.90 28.39 12.06
C MET A 1 4.41 26.95 11.83
N LEU A 2 3.44 26.41 12.57
CA LEU A 2 2.94 25.05 12.35
C LEU A 2 2.30 24.87 10.97
N ALA A 3 1.50 25.81 10.51
CA ALA A 3 0.87 25.77 9.19
C ALA A 3 1.89 25.74 8.05
N THR A 4 2.96 26.51 8.14
CA THR A 4 4.03 26.53 7.13
C THR A 4 4.74 25.18 7.10
N ARG A 5 5.10 24.65 8.26
CA ARG A 5 5.74 23.34 8.37
C ARG A 5 4.84 22.21 7.86
N PHE A 6 3.55 22.28 8.15
CA PHE A 6 2.57 21.32 7.61
C PHE A 6 2.53 21.39 6.08
N ALA A 7 2.48 22.60 5.52
CA ALA A 7 2.47 22.80 4.08
C ALA A 7 3.73 22.21 3.40
N GLU A 8 4.89 22.41 3.99
CA GLU A 8 6.16 21.91 3.45
C GLU A 8 6.30 20.37 3.57
N VAL A 9 5.82 19.79 4.66
CA VAL A 9 5.99 18.37 4.97
C VAL A 9 4.89 17.50 4.38
N VAL A 10 3.65 17.98 4.31
CA VAL A 10 2.48 17.17 3.98
C VAL A 10 1.96 17.42 2.57
N LEU A 11 1.81 18.70 2.15
CA LEU A 11 1.16 18.99 0.88
C LEU A 11 1.83 18.36 -0.35
N PRO A 12 3.16 18.24 -0.45
CA PRO A 12 3.81 17.61 -1.59
C PRO A 12 3.44 16.12 -1.77
N HIS A 13 2.94 15.47 -0.71
CA HIS A 13 2.65 14.05 -0.67
C HIS A 13 1.16 13.70 -0.65
N LEU A 14 0.27 14.68 -0.84
CA LEU A 14 -1.19 14.44 -0.84
C LEU A 14 -1.64 13.52 -1.98
N GLY A 15 -0.99 13.58 -3.14
CA GLY A 15 -1.27 12.68 -4.25
C GLY A 15 -1.02 11.22 -3.90
N ASP A 16 0.10 10.95 -3.24
CA ASP A 16 0.43 9.61 -2.75
C ASP A 16 -0.53 9.15 -1.64
N ALA A 17 -0.90 10.06 -0.75
CA ALA A 17 -1.88 9.80 0.31
C ALA A 17 -3.23 9.38 -0.27
N LEU A 18 -3.73 10.10 -1.25
CA LEU A 18 -4.99 9.78 -1.92
C LEU A 18 -4.90 8.46 -2.71
N SER A 19 -3.79 8.23 -3.39
CA SER A 19 -3.53 6.97 -4.08
C SER A 19 -3.60 5.78 -3.13
N LEU A 20 -2.89 5.82 -2.02
CA LEU A 20 -2.93 4.75 -1.02
C LEU A 20 -4.32 4.55 -0.43
N ALA A 21 -5.01 5.63 -0.05
CA ALA A 21 -6.35 5.56 0.50
C ALA A 21 -7.36 4.91 -0.47
N ARG A 22 -7.29 5.21 -1.75
CA ARG A 22 -8.13 4.58 -2.79
C ARG A 22 -7.93 3.08 -2.87
N TRP A 23 -6.70 2.62 -2.80
CA TRP A 23 -6.39 1.19 -2.82
C TRP A 23 -6.87 0.45 -1.58
N LEU A 24 -6.90 1.13 -0.44
CA LEU A 24 -7.30 0.52 0.83
C LEU A 24 -8.81 0.59 1.08
N THR A 25 -9.51 1.63 0.62
CA THR A 25 -10.92 1.88 0.94
C THR A 25 -11.92 1.46 -0.13
N VAL A 26 -11.49 1.09 -1.32
CA VAL A 26 -12.34 0.61 -2.43
C VAL A 26 -13.08 1.71 -3.20
N ASN A 27 -13.53 2.81 -2.58
CA ASN A 27 -14.21 3.88 -3.31
C ASN A 27 -13.57 5.25 -3.06
N GLN A 28 -13.80 6.18 -3.99
CA GLN A 28 -13.15 7.49 -3.98
C GLN A 28 -13.65 8.38 -2.84
N ALA A 29 -14.94 8.36 -2.53
CA ALA A 29 -15.51 9.20 -1.48
C ALA A 29 -14.94 8.84 -0.11
N ASP A 30 -14.83 7.55 0.19
CA ASP A 30 -14.22 7.07 1.43
C ASP A 30 -12.72 7.41 1.47
N ALA A 31 -12.02 7.30 0.34
CA ALA A 31 -10.61 7.67 0.26
C ALA A 31 -10.39 9.15 0.57
N GLU A 32 -11.22 10.03 0.05
CA GLU A 32 -11.15 11.47 0.32
C GLU A 32 -11.40 11.77 1.81
N ASP A 33 -12.41 11.14 2.42
CA ASP A 33 -12.70 11.29 3.84
C ASP A 33 -11.53 10.79 4.72
N VAL A 34 -10.94 9.66 4.37
CA VAL A 34 -9.76 9.13 5.05
C VAL A 34 -8.57 10.08 4.96
N VAL A 35 -8.31 10.64 3.78
CA VAL A 35 -7.21 11.59 3.59
C VAL A 35 -7.44 12.87 4.40
N GLN A 36 -8.66 13.37 4.45
CA GLN A 36 -9.00 14.52 5.31
C GLN A 36 -8.72 14.21 6.78
N GLU A 37 -9.17 13.07 7.28
CA GLU A 37 -8.90 12.64 8.67
C GLU A 37 -7.39 12.48 8.91
N ALA A 38 -6.67 11.88 7.96
CA ALA A 38 -5.22 11.74 8.04
C ALA A 38 -4.50 13.10 8.07
N CYS A 39 -4.96 14.07 7.28
CA CYS A 39 -4.42 15.43 7.29
C CYS A 39 -4.63 16.12 8.65
N LEU A 40 -5.78 15.95 9.27
CA LEU A 40 -6.05 16.49 10.61
C LEU A 40 -5.10 15.86 11.65
N LYS A 41 -4.89 14.56 11.59
CA LYS A 41 -3.94 13.84 12.46
C LYS A 41 -2.50 14.28 12.20
N ALA A 42 -2.13 14.44 10.93
CA ALA A 42 -0.80 14.94 10.55
C ALA A 42 -0.57 16.37 11.05
N TYR A 43 -1.56 17.24 10.93
CA TYR A 43 -1.47 18.62 11.44
C TYR A 43 -1.29 18.62 12.96
N ALA A 44 -2.05 17.82 13.69
CA ALA A 44 -1.91 17.69 15.15
C ALA A 44 -0.54 17.11 15.55
N GLY A 45 0.01 16.19 14.73
CA GLY A 45 1.28 15.52 15.00
C GLY A 45 2.53 16.20 14.44
N ILE A 46 2.38 17.27 13.65
CA ILE A 46 3.50 17.88 12.89
C ILE A 46 4.61 18.42 13.80
N ALA A 47 4.26 18.88 14.99
CA ALA A 47 5.24 19.37 15.97
C ALA A 47 6.19 18.26 16.43
N GLY A 48 5.71 17.03 16.50
CA GLY A 48 6.48 15.84 16.88
C GLY A 48 7.24 15.17 15.72
N PHE A 49 7.03 15.63 14.48
CA PHE A 49 7.80 15.11 13.35
C PHE A 49 9.27 15.54 13.45
N ALA A 50 10.11 14.61 13.87
CA ALA A 50 11.53 14.88 14.15
C ALA A 50 12.45 14.85 12.91
N GLY A 51 11.87 14.80 11.71
CA GLY A 51 12.61 14.60 10.47
C GLY A 51 12.51 13.16 9.94
N GLY A 52 13.31 12.84 8.93
CA GLY A 52 13.22 11.59 8.20
C GLY A 52 12.41 11.72 6.91
N ASN A 53 11.83 10.63 6.44
CA ASN A 53 11.03 10.65 5.21
C ASN A 53 9.59 11.12 5.50
N PRO A 54 9.22 12.37 5.12
CA PRO A 54 7.89 12.91 5.39
C PRO A 54 6.79 12.15 4.65
N ARG A 55 7.10 11.61 3.47
CA ARG A 55 6.18 10.79 2.68
C ARG A 55 5.83 9.49 3.41
N ALA A 56 6.82 8.75 3.89
CA ALA A 56 6.59 7.51 4.65
C ALA A 56 5.83 7.79 5.96
N TRP A 57 6.13 8.90 6.62
CA TRP A 57 5.41 9.33 7.82
C TRP A 57 3.93 9.62 7.54
N LEU A 58 3.62 10.38 6.49
CA LEU A 58 2.25 10.68 6.09
C LEU A 58 1.49 9.41 5.67
N LEU A 59 2.12 8.56 4.85
CA LEU A 59 1.49 7.32 4.39
C LEU A 59 1.20 6.34 5.54
N THR A 60 1.99 6.34 6.60
CA THR A 60 1.70 5.60 7.82
C THR A 60 0.41 6.10 8.48
N ILE A 61 0.23 7.42 8.57
CA ILE A 61 -0.99 8.03 9.12
C ILE A 61 -2.20 7.68 8.25
N VAL A 62 -2.07 7.79 6.93
CA VAL A 62 -3.15 7.45 5.97
C VAL A 62 -3.54 5.98 6.08
N ARG A 63 -2.55 5.09 6.13
CA ARG A 63 -2.80 3.66 6.33
C ARG A 63 -3.61 3.39 7.60
N ASN A 64 -3.16 3.94 8.71
CA ASN A 64 -3.84 3.74 10.00
C ASN A 64 -5.26 4.34 9.99
N ALA A 65 -5.44 5.51 9.37
CA ALA A 65 -6.75 6.12 9.19
C ALA A 65 -7.67 5.26 8.30
N SER A 66 -7.14 4.67 7.22
CA SER A 66 -7.89 3.77 6.35
C SER A 66 -8.41 2.53 7.10
N TYR A 67 -7.56 1.90 7.89
CA TYR A 67 -7.98 0.74 8.69
C TYR A 67 -9.00 1.09 9.76
N THR A 68 -8.84 2.22 10.43
CA THR A 68 -9.81 2.72 11.40
C THR A 68 -11.16 3.00 10.72
N TRP A 69 -11.14 3.63 9.56
CA TRP A 69 -12.33 3.88 8.74
C TRP A 69 -13.05 2.59 8.37
N MET A 70 -12.32 1.61 7.84
CA MET A 70 -12.88 0.32 7.45
C MET A 70 -13.49 -0.43 8.64
N ALA A 71 -12.85 -0.40 9.81
CA ALA A 71 -13.35 -1.04 11.01
C ALA A 71 -14.68 -0.42 11.49
N ARG A 72 -14.86 0.91 11.31
CA ARG A 72 -16.07 1.63 11.69
C ARG A 72 -17.21 1.45 10.69
N ASN A 73 -16.91 1.33 9.40
CA ASN A 73 -17.89 1.42 8.32
C ASN A 73 -18.18 0.08 7.63
N ARG A 74 -17.48 -1.01 7.97
CA ARG A 74 -17.79 -2.34 7.47
C ARG A 74 -18.87 -3.00 8.32
N PRO A 75 -19.89 -3.62 7.68
CA PRO A 75 -20.80 -4.51 8.39
C PRO A 75 -20.00 -5.63 9.06
N ARG A 76 -20.36 -5.99 10.28
CA ARG A 76 -19.71 -7.08 11.05
C ARG A 76 -19.69 -8.45 10.36
N SER A 77 -20.42 -8.63 9.28
CA SER A 77 -20.54 -9.88 8.52
C SER A 77 -19.37 -10.14 7.54
N VAL A 78 -18.49 -9.18 7.32
CA VAL A 78 -17.27 -9.42 6.53
C VAL A 78 -16.14 -9.73 7.50
N VAL A 79 -16.15 -10.95 8.02
CA VAL A 79 -15.02 -11.52 8.74
C VAL A 79 -13.82 -11.48 7.79
N ALA A 80 -12.75 -10.86 8.21
CA ALA A 80 -11.49 -10.92 7.51
C ALA A 80 -11.14 -12.38 7.23
N VAL A 81 -11.17 -12.75 5.96
CA VAL A 81 -10.70 -14.07 5.54
C VAL A 81 -9.18 -14.06 5.68
N GLY A 82 -8.69 -14.89 6.56
CA GLY A 82 -7.35 -15.38 6.54
C GLY A 82 -6.36 -14.59 7.37
N ASP A 83 -6.15 -15.06 8.56
CA ASP A 83 -4.84 -15.04 9.19
C ASP A 83 -3.84 -15.58 8.17
N LEU A 84 -3.05 -14.70 7.57
CA LEU A 84 -1.92 -15.05 6.70
C LEU A 84 -0.71 -15.55 7.52
N ALA A 85 -0.94 -15.92 8.78
CA ALA A 85 0.09 -16.43 9.68
C ALA A 85 0.74 -17.72 9.16
N ASP A 86 0.03 -18.50 8.34
CA ASP A 86 0.54 -19.77 7.81
C ASP A 86 1.34 -19.64 6.49
N LEU A 87 1.59 -18.41 6.01
CA LEU A 87 2.28 -18.18 4.75
C LEU A 87 3.73 -17.69 4.92
N ASP A 88 4.22 -17.61 6.14
CA ASP A 88 5.55 -17.08 6.44
C ASP A 88 6.71 -18.06 6.18
N ASP A 89 6.43 -19.28 5.73
CA ASP A 89 7.45 -20.33 5.55
C ASP A 89 7.89 -20.47 4.08
N VAL A 90 8.32 -19.36 3.47
CA VAL A 90 9.01 -19.42 2.19
C VAL A 90 10.27 -18.59 2.28
N SER A 91 11.39 -19.27 2.06
CA SER A 91 12.72 -18.66 1.93
C SER A 91 12.65 -17.41 1.04
N PRO A 92 13.26 -16.29 1.46
CA PRO A 92 13.31 -15.10 0.64
C PRO A 92 13.95 -15.41 -0.71
N PRO A 93 13.40 -14.93 -1.82
CA PRO A 93 14.09 -14.98 -3.09
C PRO A 93 15.39 -14.16 -2.99
N PRO A 94 16.43 -14.52 -3.74
CA PRO A 94 17.68 -13.78 -3.72
C PRO A 94 17.45 -12.31 -4.05
N ASP A 95 18.21 -11.45 -3.38
CA ASP A 95 18.24 -10.01 -3.61
C ASP A 95 18.43 -9.70 -5.09
N ASN A 96 17.33 -9.34 -5.76
CA ASN A 96 17.36 -8.63 -7.02
C ASN A 96 16.54 -7.35 -6.85
N ASP A 97 17.25 -6.32 -6.42
CA ASP A 97 16.77 -4.98 -6.38
C ASP A 97 16.39 -4.48 -7.79
N ALA A 98 15.27 -3.81 -7.83
CA ALA A 98 14.83 -2.79 -8.78
C ALA A 98 14.34 -3.22 -10.16
N ASP A 99 14.88 -4.19 -10.83
CA ASP A 99 14.52 -4.55 -12.21
C ASP A 99 14.04 -6.00 -12.34
N SER A 100 13.04 -6.41 -11.50
CA SER A 100 12.46 -7.72 -11.76
C SER A 100 11.64 -7.66 -13.07
N PRO A 101 11.78 -8.67 -13.95
CA PRO A 101 10.97 -8.76 -15.17
C PRO A 101 9.46 -8.64 -14.90
N GLU A 102 9.01 -9.07 -13.73
CA GLU A 102 7.63 -9.00 -13.28
C GLU A 102 7.14 -7.56 -13.09
N ALA A 103 7.93 -6.69 -12.48
CA ALA A 103 7.59 -5.29 -12.29
C ALA A 103 7.49 -4.56 -13.65
N ALA A 104 8.38 -4.88 -14.59
CA ALA A 104 8.35 -4.34 -15.95
C ALA A 104 7.13 -4.83 -16.75
N LEU A 105 6.70 -6.07 -16.55
CA LEU A 105 5.50 -6.64 -17.18
C LEU A 105 4.23 -5.97 -16.67
N ILE A 106 4.13 -5.74 -15.37
CA ILE A 106 3.01 -5.02 -14.75
C ILE A 106 2.89 -3.61 -15.34
N ALA A 107 4.01 -2.91 -15.52
CA ALA A 107 4.04 -1.57 -16.09
C ALA A 107 3.57 -1.52 -17.56
N LYS A 108 3.73 -2.61 -18.31
CA LYS A 108 3.35 -2.71 -19.73
C LYS A 108 1.91 -3.18 -19.97
N ALA A 109 1.26 -3.76 -18.96
CA ALA A 109 -0.11 -4.24 -19.07
C ALA A 109 -1.11 -3.08 -19.12
N ASN A 110 -2.31 -3.35 -19.65
CA ASN A 110 -3.41 -2.39 -19.62
C ASN A 110 -3.70 -1.95 -18.17
N SER A 111 -3.60 -0.67 -17.88
CA SER A 111 -3.72 -0.12 -16.52
C SER A 111 -5.02 -0.53 -15.81
N ALA A 112 -6.15 -0.56 -16.51
CA ALA A 112 -7.43 -0.98 -15.94
C ALA A 112 -7.43 -2.47 -15.53
N ALA A 113 -6.80 -3.34 -16.32
CA ALA A 113 -6.67 -4.75 -15.99
C ALA A 113 -5.75 -4.97 -14.79
N VAL A 114 -4.65 -4.22 -14.72
CA VAL A 114 -3.72 -4.25 -13.58
C VAL A 114 -4.40 -3.76 -12.31
N GLU A 115 -5.10 -2.64 -12.37
CA GLU A 115 -5.85 -2.10 -11.23
C GLU A 115 -6.88 -3.11 -10.69
N ALA A 116 -7.64 -3.73 -11.60
CA ALA A 116 -8.61 -4.76 -11.22
C ALA A 116 -7.94 -6.01 -10.61
N ALA A 117 -6.78 -6.42 -11.12
CA ALA A 117 -6.03 -7.54 -10.57
C ALA A 117 -5.48 -7.22 -9.16
N ILE A 118 -4.91 -6.04 -8.97
CA ILE A 118 -4.43 -5.59 -7.65
C ILE A 118 -5.59 -5.52 -6.65
N ALA A 119 -6.76 -5.01 -7.07
CA ALA A 119 -7.94 -4.92 -6.20
C ALA A 119 -8.43 -6.30 -5.70
N ARG A 120 -8.17 -7.37 -6.47
CA ARG A 120 -8.52 -8.75 -6.10
C ARG A 120 -7.50 -9.44 -5.20
N LEU A 121 -6.31 -8.90 -5.04
CA LEU A 121 -5.32 -9.47 -4.13
C LEU A 121 -5.83 -9.51 -2.69
N PRO A 122 -5.43 -10.52 -1.91
CA PRO A 122 -5.57 -10.47 -0.45
C PRO A 122 -5.00 -9.18 0.12
N GLN A 123 -5.62 -8.65 1.16
CA GLN A 123 -5.32 -7.32 1.69
C GLN A 123 -3.83 -7.08 1.99
N ALA A 124 -3.15 -8.03 2.63
CA ALA A 124 -1.73 -7.91 2.96
C ALA A 124 -0.83 -7.86 1.71
N PHE A 125 -1.17 -8.59 0.66
CA PHE A 125 -0.43 -8.59 -0.61
C PHE A 125 -0.70 -7.31 -1.39
N ARG A 126 -1.95 -6.89 -1.49
CA ARG A 126 -2.34 -5.63 -2.13
C ARG A 126 -1.64 -4.44 -1.48
N GLU A 127 -1.67 -4.35 -0.17
CA GLU A 127 -1.01 -3.28 0.58
C GLU A 127 0.49 -3.23 0.28
N THR A 128 1.16 -4.37 0.30
CA THR A 128 2.61 -4.45 0.05
C THR A 128 2.97 -4.00 -1.37
N VAL A 129 2.21 -4.46 -2.38
CA VAL A 129 2.40 -4.04 -3.78
C VAL A 129 2.16 -2.54 -3.96
N VAL A 130 1.08 -2.02 -3.39
CA VAL A 130 0.75 -0.59 -3.49
C VAL A 130 1.84 0.27 -2.87
N LEU A 131 2.30 -0.08 -1.68
CA LEU A 131 3.36 0.67 -1.00
C LEU A 131 4.69 0.61 -1.77
N ARG A 132 5.05 -0.52 -2.36
CA ARG A 132 6.30 -0.69 -3.09
C ARG A 132 6.21 -0.21 -4.53
N ASP A 133 5.30 -0.77 -5.32
CA ASP A 133 5.31 -0.62 -6.77
C ASP A 133 4.57 0.66 -7.23
N ILE A 134 3.61 1.13 -6.47
CA ILE A 134 2.86 2.36 -6.77
C ILE A 134 3.44 3.56 -6.00
N ASN A 135 3.63 3.44 -4.70
CA ASN A 135 4.12 4.53 -3.87
C ASN A 135 5.65 4.58 -3.76
N GLY A 136 6.38 3.56 -4.21
CA GLY A 136 7.85 3.58 -4.30
C GLY A 136 8.60 3.60 -2.97
N LEU A 137 7.99 3.10 -1.89
CA LEU A 137 8.66 2.99 -0.59
C LEU A 137 9.72 1.89 -0.60
N SER A 138 10.78 2.07 0.20
CA SER A 138 11.78 1.04 0.43
C SER A 138 11.21 -0.12 1.26
N TYR A 139 11.82 -1.29 1.16
CA TYR A 139 11.45 -2.45 2.00
C TYR A 139 11.55 -2.14 3.48
N ARG A 140 12.55 -1.35 3.87
CA ARG A 140 12.74 -0.91 5.25
C ARG A 140 11.60 -0.03 5.74
N GLU A 141 11.17 0.92 4.94
CA GLU A 141 10.04 1.80 5.26
C GLU A 141 8.73 1.02 5.35
N ILE A 142 8.50 0.10 4.41
CA ILE A 142 7.32 -0.78 4.42
C ILE A 142 7.33 -1.68 5.66
N ALA A 143 8.47 -2.31 5.96
CA ALA A 143 8.62 -3.16 7.15
C ALA A 143 8.30 -2.40 8.44
N ALA A 144 8.83 -1.19 8.58
CA ALA A 144 8.54 -0.33 9.73
C ALA A 144 7.06 0.06 9.80
N MET A 145 6.45 0.40 8.67
CA MET A 145 5.03 0.77 8.58
C MET A 145 4.10 -0.39 8.92
N LEU A 146 4.39 -1.59 8.42
CA LEU A 146 3.57 -2.78 8.62
C LEU A 146 3.87 -3.51 9.95
N GLY A 147 4.97 -3.18 10.61
CA GLY A 147 5.41 -3.86 11.83
C GLY A 147 5.85 -5.31 11.57
N VAL A 148 6.45 -5.60 10.42
CA VAL A 148 6.92 -6.92 10.01
C VAL A 148 8.40 -6.89 9.62
N PRO A 149 9.10 -8.05 9.61
CA PRO A 149 10.46 -8.11 9.11
C PRO A 149 10.56 -7.76 7.61
N GLN A 150 11.68 -7.25 7.15
CA GLN A 150 11.90 -6.97 5.72
C GLN A 150 11.77 -8.23 4.86
N GLY A 151 12.19 -9.38 5.36
CA GLY A 151 11.99 -10.67 4.69
C GLY A 151 10.51 -10.99 4.42
N THR A 152 9.63 -10.64 5.34
CA THR A 152 8.18 -10.78 5.17
C THR A 152 7.65 -9.83 4.08
N VAL A 153 8.14 -8.60 4.02
CA VAL A 153 7.80 -7.67 2.92
C VAL A 153 8.19 -8.25 1.58
N MET A 154 9.42 -8.76 1.47
CA MET A 154 9.95 -9.38 0.25
C MET A 154 9.14 -10.60 -0.18
N SER A 155 8.81 -11.50 0.74
CA SER A 155 8.01 -12.70 0.44
C SER A 155 6.57 -12.37 0.05
N ARG A 156 5.93 -11.43 0.72
CA ARG A 156 4.59 -10.94 0.35
C ARG A 156 4.59 -10.31 -1.04
N LEU A 157 5.60 -9.50 -1.35
CA LEU A 157 5.74 -8.87 -2.64
C LEU A 157 5.94 -9.89 -3.77
N ALA A 158 6.82 -10.87 -3.57
CA ALA A 158 7.05 -11.95 -4.53
C ALA A 158 5.77 -12.76 -4.81
N ARG A 159 5.01 -13.11 -3.78
CA ARG A 159 3.74 -13.84 -3.94
C ARG A 159 2.67 -12.98 -4.61
N ALA A 160 2.56 -11.72 -4.22
CA ALA A 160 1.62 -10.78 -4.83
C ALA A 160 1.88 -10.63 -6.34
N ARG A 161 3.12 -10.43 -6.72
CA ARG A 161 3.52 -10.34 -8.13
C ARG A 161 3.26 -11.65 -8.89
N GLY A 162 3.51 -12.81 -8.28
CA GLY A 162 3.19 -14.11 -8.84
C GLY A 162 1.70 -14.26 -9.13
N LEU A 163 0.84 -13.88 -8.20
CA LEU A 163 -0.61 -13.90 -8.38
C LEU A 163 -1.06 -12.94 -9.49
N LEU A 164 -0.48 -11.74 -9.55
CA LEU A 164 -0.77 -10.78 -10.60
C LEU A 164 -0.38 -11.29 -11.99
N MET A 165 0.79 -11.91 -12.10
CA MET A 165 1.24 -12.49 -13.36
C MET A 165 0.33 -13.63 -13.82
N THR A 166 -0.09 -14.51 -12.92
CA THR A 166 -1.03 -15.58 -13.24
C THR A 166 -2.36 -15.03 -13.73
N GLU A 167 -2.89 -14.01 -13.06
CA GLU A 167 -4.17 -13.41 -13.44
C GLU A 167 -4.10 -12.64 -14.75
N LEU A 168 -3.04 -11.89 -14.97
CA LEU A 168 -2.83 -11.11 -16.20
C LEU A 168 -2.40 -11.98 -17.37
N GLY A 169 -1.59 -13.01 -17.13
CA GLY A 169 -1.15 -13.97 -18.13
C GLY A 169 -2.28 -14.87 -18.65
N GLY A 170 -3.21 -15.29 -17.77
CA GLY A 170 -4.37 -16.08 -18.15
C GLY A 170 -5.38 -15.36 -19.07
N ARG A 171 -5.26 -14.06 -19.20
CA ARG A 171 -6.08 -13.25 -20.13
C ARG A 171 -5.48 -13.10 -21.53
N HIS A 172 -4.28 -13.63 -21.76
CA HIS A 172 -3.54 -13.51 -23.01
C HIS A 172 -3.47 -14.82 -23.81
N GLU A 173 -4.34 -15.81 -23.54
CA GLU A 173 -4.54 -16.89 -24.49
C GLU A 173 -5.48 -16.39 -25.60
N PRO A 174 -4.99 -16.17 -26.82
CA PRO A 174 -5.87 -16.01 -27.95
C PRO A 174 -6.56 -17.35 -28.21
N ALA A 175 -7.85 -17.33 -28.17
CA ALA A 175 -8.64 -18.44 -28.64
C ALA A 175 -8.37 -18.68 -30.16
#